data_7a2e2adcdcdbf832535056ce3469ece9
#
_entry.id   7a2e2adcdcdbf832535056ce3469ece9
#
_cell.length_a   1.000
_cell.length_b   1.000
_cell.length_c   1.000
_cell.angle_alpha   90.00
_cell.angle_beta   90.00
_cell.angle_gamma   90.00
#
_symmetry.space_group_name_H-M   'P 1'
#
loop_
_entity.id
_entity.type
_entity.pdbx_description
1 polymer ?
#
loop_
_entity_poly.entity_id
_entity_poly.type
_entity_poly.pdbx_seq_one_letter_code
_entity_poly.pdbx_strand_id
1 'polypeptide(L)'
;RLSAAELLGPAEAPDQRAFRHPLAHEVAYRMQLAGRRAATHAAIARALLAIHGPAAATHAALLAHHFDEAGERLEAARWHEQAGRRVARSDPADGARHCRRVTTLLAAVPESRETLTLELTSRIALLEIGRIAGIEAREARDLFEEARAVAERLADPAGHAFLLTSYGRLCGHAGDVGQYLACAERGMALADGADALLEFEMRAVLVH
;
A
#
# COMPACT_ATOMS: atom_id res chain seq x y z
N ARG A 1 -30.79 8.47 23.74
CA ARG A 1 -31.01 9.93 23.93
C ARG A 1 -30.72 10.75 22.65
N LEU A 2 -29.83 10.31 21.75
CA LEU A 2 -29.59 11.00 20.46
C LEU A 2 -30.78 10.91 19.50
N SER A 3 -31.60 9.86 19.63
CA SER A 3 -32.83 9.68 18.84
C SER A 3 -33.89 10.70 19.21
N ALA A 4 -33.94 11.11 20.50
CA ALA A 4 -34.89 12.13 20.98
C ALA A 4 -34.57 13.57 20.51
N ALA A 5 -33.33 13.79 20.03
CA ALA A 5 -32.89 15.07 19.47
C ALA A 5 -33.07 15.14 17.95
N GLU A 6 -33.79 14.21 17.33
CA GLU A 6 -34.01 14.12 15.89
C GLU A 6 -32.72 14.02 15.03
N LEU A 7 -31.58 13.76 15.66
CA LEU A 7 -30.28 13.68 14.99
C LEU A 7 -30.09 12.36 14.22
N LEU A 8 -30.78 11.29 14.65
CA LEU A 8 -30.76 9.97 14.03
C LEU A 8 -32.10 9.65 13.38
N GLY A 9 -32.04 9.08 12.18
CA GLY A 9 -33.18 8.53 11.45
C GLY A 9 -33.02 7.03 11.17
N PRO A 10 -34.06 6.39 10.61
CA PRO A 10 -33.93 5.03 10.10
C PRO A 10 -32.90 5.01 8.96
N ALA A 11 -32.11 3.94 8.88
CA ALA A 11 -31.26 3.62 7.75
C ALA A 11 -31.93 2.56 6.86
N GLU A 12 -31.22 2.06 5.85
CA GLU A 12 -31.77 1.07 4.91
C GLU A 12 -32.17 -0.26 5.58
N ALA A 13 -31.50 -0.65 6.67
CA ALA A 13 -31.85 -1.82 7.46
C ALA A 13 -32.60 -1.45 8.75
N PRO A 14 -33.58 -2.27 9.20
CA PRO A 14 -34.47 -1.92 10.32
C PRO A 14 -33.77 -1.77 11.68
N ASP A 15 -32.62 -2.39 11.85
CA ASP A 15 -31.77 -2.35 13.05
C ASP A 15 -30.69 -1.27 12.99
N GLN A 16 -30.57 -0.56 11.87
CA GLN A 16 -29.59 0.48 11.65
C GLN A 16 -30.16 1.87 11.86
N ARG A 17 -29.29 2.81 12.23
CA ARG A 17 -29.58 4.23 12.36
C ARG A 17 -28.54 5.04 11.59
N ALA A 18 -28.98 6.07 10.92
CA ALA A 18 -28.11 7.03 10.21
C ALA A 18 -28.30 8.43 10.77
N PHE A 19 -27.23 9.23 10.73
CA PHE A 19 -27.34 10.64 11.02
C PHE A 19 -28.14 11.34 9.90
N ARG A 20 -29.14 12.15 10.28
CA ARG A 20 -29.96 12.91 9.32
C ARG A 20 -29.17 14.03 8.63
N HIS A 21 -28.16 14.55 9.32
CA HIS A 21 -27.33 15.63 8.81
C HIS A 21 -25.83 15.27 8.91
N PRO A 22 -25.05 15.41 7.82
CA PRO A 22 -23.61 15.14 7.81
C PRO A 22 -22.85 15.92 8.90
N LEU A 23 -23.21 17.18 9.13
CA LEU A 23 -22.60 18.02 10.18
C LEU A 23 -22.83 17.43 11.60
N ALA A 24 -23.99 16.85 11.87
CA ALA A 24 -24.25 16.23 13.17
C ALA A 24 -23.38 14.99 13.38
N HIS A 25 -23.17 14.21 12.34
CA HIS A 25 -22.22 13.10 12.35
C HIS A 25 -20.79 13.59 12.63
N GLU A 26 -20.33 14.59 11.90
CA GLU A 26 -18.99 15.14 12.03
C GLU A 26 -18.73 15.70 13.44
N VAL A 27 -19.68 16.49 13.98
CA VAL A 27 -19.58 17.03 15.33
C VAL A 27 -19.56 15.90 16.36
N ALA A 28 -20.47 14.93 16.27
CA ALA A 28 -20.52 13.79 17.19
C ALA A 28 -19.24 12.96 17.14
N TYR A 29 -18.67 12.78 15.97
CA TYR A 29 -17.40 12.07 15.77
C TYR A 29 -16.23 12.83 16.40
N ARG A 30 -16.11 14.15 16.15
CA ARG A 30 -15.05 15.01 16.71
C ARG A 30 -15.14 15.22 18.21
N MET A 31 -16.33 15.17 18.78
CA MET A 31 -16.53 15.27 20.24
C MET A 31 -16.08 14.04 21.01
N GLN A 32 -15.81 12.91 20.34
CA GLN A 32 -15.30 11.73 21.02
C GLN A 32 -13.84 11.96 21.46
N LEU A 33 -13.51 11.49 22.66
CA LEU A 33 -12.10 11.43 23.09
C LEU A 33 -11.28 10.61 22.11
N ALA A 34 -10.09 11.09 21.76
CA ALA A 34 -9.24 10.46 20.76
C ALA A 34 -9.01 8.95 21.03
N GLY A 35 -8.73 8.59 22.29
CA GLY A 35 -8.53 7.19 22.67
C GLY A 35 -9.79 6.33 22.51
N ARG A 36 -10.99 6.88 22.76
CA ARG A 36 -12.26 6.16 22.56
C ARG A 36 -12.54 5.94 21.07
N ARG A 37 -12.24 6.93 20.24
CA ARG A 37 -12.37 6.84 18.80
C ARG A 37 -11.42 5.77 18.24
N ALA A 38 -10.14 5.80 18.61
CA ALA A 38 -9.17 4.78 18.24
C ALA A 38 -9.60 3.36 18.63
N ALA A 39 -10.09 3.17 19.87
CA ALA A 39 -10.59 1.88 20.33
C ALA A 39 -11.82 1.40 19.52
N THR A 40 -12.71 2.32 19.13
CA THR A 40 -13.86 2.00 18.28
C THR A 40 -13.41 1.55 16.90
N HIS A 41 -12.48 2.26 16.27
CA HIS A 41 -11.94 1.86 14.96
C HIS A 41 -11.23 0.50 15.02
N ALA A 42 -10.45 0.24 16.07
CA ALA A 42 -9.83 -1.06 16.29
C ALA A 42 -10.87 -2.19 16.41
N ALA A 43 -11.96 -1.96 17.15
CA ALA A 43 -13.03 -2.93 17.31
C ALA A 43 -13.76 -3.21 15.97
N ILE A 44 -14.02 -2.18 15.17
CA ILE A 44 -14.63 -2.31 13.84
C ILE A 44 -13.71 -3.12 12.92
N ALA A 45 -12.41 -2.81 12.86
CA ALA A 45 -11.45 -3.54 12.03
C ALA A 45 -11.44 -5.04 12.39
N ARG A 46 -11.37 -5.38 13.68
CA ARG A 46 -11.39 -6.77 14.14
C ARG A 46 -12.71 -7.47 13.85
N ALA A 47 -13.84 -6.76 13.97
CA ALA A 47 -15.14 -7.31 13.60
C ALA A 47 -15.23 -7.59 12.10
N LEU A 48 -14.74 -6.70 11.24
CA LEU A 48 -14.67 -6.92 9.79
C LEU A 48 -13.83 -8.16 9.46
N LEU A 49 -12.68 -8.33 10.10
CA LEU A 49 -11.85 -9.53 9.93
C LEU A 49 -12.58 -10.80 10.34
N ALA A 50 -13.29 -10.77 11.47
CA ALA A 50 -14.04 -11.93 11.96
C ALA A 50 -15.22 -12.29 11.03
N ILE A 51 -15.92 -11.29 10.48
CA ILE A 51 -17.07 -11.48 9.59
C ILE A 51 -16.62 -12.01 8.22
N HIS A 52 -15.58 -11.42 7.65
CA HIS A 52 -15.16 -11.71 6.27
C HIS A 52 -14.11 -12.83 6.17
N GLY A 53 -13.39 -13.14 7.24
CA GLY A 53 -12.39 -14.21 7.27
C GLY A 53 -11.41 -14.13 6.07
N PRO A 54 -11.27 -15.21 5.28
CA PRO A 54 -10.36 -15.21 4.11
C PRO A 54 -10.73 -14.18 3.04
N ALA A 55 -11.98 -13.73 2.96
CA ALA A 55 -12.44 -12.72 2.03
C ALA A 55 -12.16 -11.28 2.49
N ALA A 56 -11.57 -11.07 3.67
CA ALA A 56 -11.26 -9.75 4.22
C ALA A 56 -10.39 -8.88 3.28
N ALA A 57 -9.57 -9.51 2.43
CA ALA A 57 -8.78 -8.82 1.42
C ALA A 57 -9.63 -7.99 0.44
N THR A 58 -10.89 -8.34 0.20
CA THR A 58 -11.80 -7.54 -0.64
C THR A 58 -12.18 -6.20 0.00
N HIS A 59 -11.99 -6.07 1.30
CA HIS A 59 -12.24 -4.89 2.12
C HIS A 59 -10.94 -4.20 2.58
N ALA A 60 -9.82 -4.42 1.88
CA ALA A 60 -8.50 -3.96 2.31
C ALA A 60 -8.45 -2.45 2.57
N ALA A 61 -9.05 -1.62 1.71
CA ALA A 61 -9.08 -0.16 1.91
C ALA A 61 -9.85 0.25 3.18
N LEU A 62 -10.96 -0.43 3.48
CA LEU A 62 -11.74 -0.18 4.68
C LEU A 62 -10.98 -0.61 5.94
N LEU A 63 -10.34 -1.77 5.91
CA LEU A 63 -9.50 -2.25 7.00
C LEU A 63 -8.29 -1.34 7.24
N ALA A 64 -7.62 -0.91 6.16
CA ALA A 64 -6.53 0.04 6.21
C ALA A 64 -6.95 1.33 6.93
N HIS A 65 -8.10 1.91 6.54
CA HIS A 65 -8.64 3.10 7.17
C HIS A 65 -8.89 2.89 8.68
N HIS A 66 -9.56 1.80 9.06
CA HIS A 66 -9.89 1.58 10.47
C HIS A 66 -8.66 1.30 11.33
N PHE A 67 -7.67 0.54 10.85
CA PHE A 67 -6.42 0.34 11.59
C PHE A 67 -5.58 1.61 11.68
N ASP A 68 -5.60 2.45 10.64
CA ASP A 68 -4.91 3.74 10.63
C ASP A 68 -5.52 4.70 11.67
N GLU A 69 -6.83 4.85 11.70
CA GLU A 69 -7.56 5.64 12.70
C GLU A 69 -7.43 5.07 14.12
N ALA A 70 -7.21 3.76 14.24
CA ALA A 70 -6.92 3.11 15.52
C ALA A 70 -5.48 3.38 16.01
N GLY A 71 -4.58 3.86 15.14
CA GLY A 71 -3.17 4.02 15.43
C GLY A 71 -2.36 2.71 15.44
N GLU A 72 -2.94 1.62 14.94
CA GLU A 72 -2.29 0.31 14.81
C GLU A 72 -1.44 0.28 13.52
N ARG A 73 -0.30 0.99 13.56
CA ARG A 73 0.50 1.37 12.39
C ARG A 73 0.93 0.19 11.51
N LEU A 74 1.38 -0.92 12.12
CA LEU A 74 1.83 -2.08 11.33
C LEU A 74 0.67 -2.77 10.63
N GLU A 75 -0.46 -2.95 11.33
CA GLU A 75 -1.67 -3.51 10.71
C GLU A 75 -2.20 -2.59 9.61
N ALA A 76 -2.24 -1.28 9.87
CA ALA A 76 -2.63 -0.30 8.85
C ALA A 76 -1.72 -0.39 7.61
N ALA A 77 -0.39 -0.51 7.80
CA ALA A 77 0.56 -0.64 6.69
C ALA A 77 0.30 -1.91 5.86
N ARG A 78 0.05 -3.05 6.52
CA ARG A 78 -0.31 -4.32 5.83
C ARG A 78 -1.55 -4.16 4.94
N TRP A 79 -2.59 -3.54 5.48
CA TRP A 79 -3.85 -3.36 4.76
C TRP A 79 -3.76 -2.27 3.69
N HIS A 80 -2.97 -1.21 3.91
CA HIS A 80 -2.68 -0.22 2.88
C HIS A 80 -1.90 -0.83 1.71
N GLU A 81 -0.92 -1.70 1.96
CA GLU A 81 -0.18 -2.41 0.91
C GLU A 81 -1.14 -3.25 0.06
N GLN A 82 -2.01 -4.04 0.70
CA GLN A 82 -3.00 -4.84 -0.01
C GLN A 82 -4.00 -3.98 -0.80
N ALA A 83 -4.49 -2.88 -0.21
CA ALA A 83 -5.41 -1.96 -0.88
C ALA A 83 -4.75 -1.34 -2.12
N GLY A 84 -3.51 -0.85 -1.97
CA GLY A 84 -2.75 -0.24 -3.07
C GLY A 84 -2.58 -1.19 -4.25
N ARG A 85 -2.16 -2.43 -4.00
CA ARG A 85 -2.02 -3.46 -5.05
C ARG A 85 -3.33 -3.77 -5.78
N ARG A 86 -4.44 -3.78 -5.07
CA ARG A 86 -5.75 -4.10 -5.67
C ARG A 86 -6.23 -3.02 -6.62
N VAL A 87 -6.04 -1.76 -6.25
CA VAL A 87 -6.60 -0.63 -7.02
C VAL A 87 -5.62 -0.04 -8.03
N ALA A 88 -4.33 -0.38 -7.95
CA ALA A 88 -3.26 0.22 -8.77
C ALA A 88 -3.54 0.27 -10.28
N ARG A 89 -4.26 -0.72 -10.82
CA ARG A 89 -4.60 -0.77 -12.26
C ARG A 89 -5.86 0.00 -12.62
N SER A 90 -6.86 0.03 -11.73
CA SER A 90 -8.15 0.70 -11.96
C SER A 90 -8.14 2.16 -11.54
N ASP A 91 -7.39 2.48 -10.48
CA ASP A 91 -7.18 3.83 -9.96
C ASP A 91 -5.72 3.97 -9.49
N PRO A 92 -4.81 4.34 -10.41
CA PRO A 92 -3.39 4.52 -10.07
C PRO A 92 -3.15 5.59 -9.01
N ALA A 93 -3.97 6.65 -8.96
CA ALA A 93 -3.82 7.72 -7.98
C ALA A 93 -4.14 7.22 -6.57
N ASP A 94 -5.22 6.47 -6.41
CA ASP A 94 -5.57 5.84 -5.14
C ASP A 94 -4.55 4.77 -4.73
N GLY A 95 -4.10 3.95 -5.68
CA GLY A 95 -3.03 2.99 -5.47
C GLY A 95 -1.75 3.63 -4.92
N ALA A 96 -1.30 4.73 -5.55
CA ALA A 96 -0.13 5.48 -5.11
C ALA A 96 -0.34 6.10 -3.72
N ARG A 97 -1.53 6.61 -3.42
CA ARG A 97 -1.88 7.15 -2.10
C ARG A 97 -1.72 6.08 -1.00
N HIS A 98 -2.23 4.88 -1.25
CA HIS A 98 -2.08 3.76 -0.33
C HIS A 98 -0.61 3.38 -0.15
N CYS A 99 0.17 3.22 -1.21
CA CYS A 99 1.59 2.87 -1.13
C CYS A 99 2.41 3.93 -0.36
N ARG A 100 2.18 5.24 -0.60
CA ARG A 100 2.84 6.32 0.15
C ARG A 100 2.43 6.30 1.63
N ARG A 101 1.20 5.91 1.95
CA ARG A 101 0.76 5.78 3.35
C ARG A 101 1.53 4.68 4.08
N VAL A 102 1.84 3.54 3.43
CA VAL A 102 2.67 2.48 4.01
C VAL A 102 4.00 3.04 4.49
N THR A 103 4.74 3.73 3.63
CA THR A 103 6.06 4.28 4.00
C THR A 103 5.97 5.28 5.15
N THR A 104 4.93 6.11 5.17
CA THR A 104 4.68 7.07 6.28
C THR A 104 4.41 6.35 7.60
N LEU A 105 3.62 5.29 7.59
CA LEU A 105 3.27 4.53 8.79
C LEU A 105 4.49 3.79 9.35
N LEU A 106 5.28 3.17 8.46
CA LEU A 106 6.44 2.39 8.85
C LEU A 106 7.59 3.23 9.42
N ALA A 107 7.68 4.51 9.08
CA ALA A 107 8.69 5.43 9.65
C ALA A 107 8.63 5.52 11.19
N ALA A 108 7.51 5.16 11.81
CA ALA A 108 7.31 5.18 13.27
C ALA A 108 7.12 3.77 13.86
N VAL A 109 7.48 2.73 13.12
CA VAL A 109 7.44 1.31 13.56
C VAL A 109 8.88 0.80 13.63
N PRO A 110 9.26 0.03 14.66
CA PRO A 110 10.58 -0.57 14.73
C PRO A 110 10.90 -1.40 13.49
N GLU A 111 12.14 -1.29 13.02
CA GLU A 111 12.60 -2.03 11.85
C GLU A 111 12.58 -3.53 12.12
N SER A 112 12.09 -4.28 11.16
CA SER A 112 12.03 -5.74 11.14
C SER A 112 12.06 -6.22 9.70
N ARG A 113 12.31 -7.51 9.50
CA ARG A 113 12.22 -8.11 8.15
C ARG A 113 10.86 -7.80 7.49
N GLU A 114 9.78 -7.87 8.25
CA GLU A 114 8.44 -7.60 7.76
C GLU A 114 8.25 -6.14 7.34
N THR A 115 8.66 -5.19 8.18
CA THR A 115 8.52 -3.76 7.86
C THR A 115 9.36 -3.39 6.64
N LEU A 116 10.58 -3.92 6.51
CA LEU A 116 11.41 -3.74 5.32
C LEU A 116 10.78 -4.35 4.07
N THR A 117 10.15 -5.53 4.18
CA THR A 117 9.43 -6.15 3.06
C THR A 117 8.26 -5.29 2.59
N LEU A 118 7.41 -4.81 3.52
CA LEU A 118 6.29 -3.92 3.21
C LEU A 118 6.77 -2.61 2.57
N GLU A 119 7.86 -2.07 3.07
CA GLU A 119 8.46 -0.84 2.57
C GLU A 119 8.98 -1.02 1.13
N LEU A 120 9.71 -2.10 0.87
CA LEU A 120 10.24 -2.43 -0.46
C LEU A 120 9.11 -2.66 -1.47
N THR A 121 8.14 -3.51 -1.13
CA THR A 121 7.02 -3.82 -2.03
C THR A 121 6.18 -2.58 -2.36
N SER A 122 5.99 -1.69 -1.39
CA SER A 122 5.24 -0.44 -1.63
C SER A 122 5.99 0.54 -2.53
N ARG A 123 7.33 0.65 -2.41
CA ARG A 123 8.14 1.48 -3.32
C ARG A 123 8.19 0.92 -4.73
N ILE A 124 8.32 -0.39 -4.87
CA ILE A 124 8.24 -1.06 -6.18
C ILE A 124 6.87 -0.80 -6.83
N ALA A 125 5.79 -0.91 -6.05
CA ALA A 125 4.44 -0.62 -6.54
C ALA A 125 4.30 0.84 -7.01
N LEU A 126 4.93 1.81 -6.33
CA LEU A 126 4.96 3.21 -6.77
C LEU A 126 5.68 3.38 -8.10
N LEU A 127 6.79 2.70 -8.35
CA LEU A 127 7.48 2.71 -9.65
C LEU A 127 6.60 2.13 -10.76
N GLU A 128 5.92 1.00 -10.50
CA GLU A 128 4.99 0.39 -11.47
C GLU A 128 3.77 1.27 -11.76
N ILE A 129 3.22 1.92 -10.74
CA ILE A 129 2.14 2.90 -10.90
C ILE A 129 2.64 4.10 -11.70
N GLY A 130 3.83 4.60 -11.39
CA GLY A 130 4.45 5.72 -12.09
C GLY A 130 4.69 5.44 -13.56
N ARG A 131 5.03 4.22 -13.93
CA ARG A 131 5.17 3.79 -15.33
C ARG A 131 3.84 3.88 -16.11
N ILE A 132 2.70 3.66 -15.44
CA ILE A 132 1.36 3.69 -16.05
C ILE A 132 0.78 5.11 -16.06
N ALA A 133 0.88 5.82 -14.94
CA ALA A 133 0.25 7.12 -14.71
C ALA A 133 1.15 8.31 -15.09
N GLY A 134 2.43 8.06 -15.33
CA GLY A 134 3.46 9.08 -15.46
C GLY A 134 4.08 9.45 -14.11
N ILE A 135 5.39 9.58 -14.10
CA ILE A 135 6.18 10.02 -12.93
C ILE A 135 7.35 10.87 -13.43
N GLU A 136 7.71 11.89 -12.69
CA GLU A 136 8.91 12.68 -12.96
C GLU A 136 10.18 11.81 -12.83
N ALA A 137 11.12 11.95 -13.78
CA ALA A 137 12.34 11.13 -13.80
C ALA A 137 13.16 11.25 -12.51
N ARG A 138 13.15 12.42 -11.87
CA ARG A 138 13.80 12.65 -10.58
C ARG A 138 13.11 11.86 -9.46
N GLU A 139 11.78 11.95 -9.36
CA GLU A 139 11.01 11.21 -8.36
C GLU A 139 11.20 9.70 -8.51
N ALA A 140 11.19 9.20 -9.75
CA ALA A 140 11.44 7.79 -10.04
C ALA A 140 12.83 7.32 -9.57
N ARG A 141 13.85 8.15 -9.77
CA ARG A 141 15.21 7.87 -9.32
C ARG A 141 15.31 7.87 -7.80
N ASP A 142 14.74 8.87 -7.15
CA ASP A 142 14.73 8.99 -5.69
C ASP A 142 14.03 7.76 -5.06
N LEU A 143 12.87 7.36 -5.57
CA LEU A 143 12.16 6.15 -5.16
C LEU A 143 13.00 4.87 -5.35
N PHE A 144 13.71 4.76 -6.49
CA PHE A 144 14.58 3.63 -6.76
C PHE A 144 15.74 3.54 -5.77
N GLU A 145 16.44 4.66 -5.50
CA GLU A 145 17.56 4.66 -4.56
C GLU A 145 17.11 4.35 -3.12
N GLU A 146 15.98 4.89 -2.69
CA GLU A 146 15.38 4.55 -1.41
C GLU A 146 15.02 3.06 -1.32
N ALA A 147 14.37 2.50 -2.35
CA ALA A 147 14.00 1.09 -2.40
C ALA A 147 15.24 0.18 -2.44
N ARG A 148 16.31 0.59 -3.15
CA ARG A 148 17.58 -0.14 -3.21
C ARG A 148 18.22 -0.24 -1.82
N ALA A 149 18.26 0.85 -1.08
CA ALA A 149 18.78 0.85 0.29
C ALA A 149 17.98 -0.08 1.23
N VAL A 150 16.66 -0.18 1.03
CA VAL A 150 15.81 -1.13 1.78
C VAL A 150 16.11 -2.58 1.37
N ALA A 151 16.24 -2.85 0.07
CA ALA A 151 16.55 -4.20 -0.44
C ALA A 151 17.93 -4.70 0.07
N GLU A 152 18.91 -3.82 0.15
CA GLU A 152 20.23 -4.13 0.71
C GLU A 152 20.16 -4.50 2.20
N ARG A 153 19.40 -3.73 3.01
CA ARG A 153 19.18 -4.04 4.43
C ARG A 153 18.42 -5.35 4.64
N LEU A 154 17.46 -5.63 3.76
CA LEU A 154 16.67 -6.86 3.80
C LEU A 154 17.51 -8.09 3.42
N ALA A 155 18.63 -7.88 2.72
CA ALA A 155 19.46 -8.92 2.11
C ALA A 155 18.61 -9.90 1.27
N ASP A 156 17.74 -9.34 0.43
CA ASP A 156 16.81 -10.04 -0.45
C ASP A 156 17.22 -9.85 -1.92
N PRO A 157 18.01 -10.79 -2.49
CA PRO A 157 18.42 -10.69 -3.89
C PRO A 157 17.23 -10.72 -4.87
N ALA A 158 16.17 -11.48 -4.55
CA ALA A 158 14.98 -11.57 -5.39
C ALA A 158 14.22 -10.27 -5.42
N GLY A 159 13.97 -9.67 -4.25
CA GLY A 159 13.33 -8.35 -4.15
C GLY A 159 14.17 -7.26 -4.84
N HIS A 160 15.50 -7.32 -4.73
CA HIS A 160 16.40 -6.39 -5.40
C HIS A 160 16.36 -6.55 -6.94
N ALA A 161 16.37 -7.79 -7.45
CA ALA A 161 16.24 -8.07 -8.88
C ALA A 161 14.88 -7.56 -9.42
N PHE A 162 13.80 -7.77 -8.67
CA PHE A 162 12.47 -7.27 -9.03
C PHE A 162 12.40 -5.73 -9.04
N LEU A 163 13.05 -5.07 -8.10
CA LEU A 163 13.20 -3.61 -8.08
C LEU A 163 13.92 -3.10 -9.34
N LEU A 164 15.05 -3.73 -9.70
CA LEU A 164 15.80 -3.37 -10.91
C LEU A 164 14.95 -3.54 -12.17
N THR A 165 14.17 -4.62 -12.26
CA THR A 165 13.25 -4.86 -13.37
C THR A 165 12.19 -3.76 -13.48
N SER A 166 11.56 -3.40 -12.36
CA SER A 166 10.51 -2.38 -12.34
C SER A 166 11.03 -1.00 -12.71
N TYR A 167 12.19 -0.61 -12.17
CA TYR A 167 12.83 0.66 -12.52
C TYR A 167 13.34 0.67 -13.96
N GLY A 168 13.97 -0.42 -14.42
CA GLY A 168 14.43 -0.55 -15.80
C GLY A 168 13.29 -0.39 -16.80
N ARG A 169 12.15 -1.07 -16.58
CA ARG A 169 10.94 -0.91 -17.43
C ARG A 169 10.44 0.54 -17.47
N LEU A 170 10.48 1.24 -16.35
CA LEU A 170 10.11 2.64 -16.28
C LEU A 170 11.06 3.49 -17.13
N CYS A 171 12.37 3.30 -17.00
CA CYS A 171 13.39 3.99 -17.81
C CYS A 171 13.24 3.70 -19.31
N GLY A 172 13.02 2.42 -19.68
CA GLY A 172 12.78 2.02 -21.06
C GLY A 172 11.52 2.68 -21.64
N HIS A 173 10.46 2.78 -20.87
CA HIS A 173 9.22 3.48 -21.27
C HIS A 173 9.45 4.99 -21.47
N ALA A 174 10.35 5.59 -20.71
CA ALA A 174 10.79 6.98 -20.84
C ALA A 174 11.81 7.19 -21.97
N GLY A 175 12.24 6.13 -22.67
CA GLY A 175 13.22 6.19 -23.77
C GLY A 175 14.68 6.06 -23.33
N ASP A 176 14.99 5.86 -22.04
CA ASP A 176 16.33 5.61 -21.54
C ASP A 176 16.68 4.11 -21.65
N VAL A 177 17.00 3.69 -22.88
CA VAL A 177 17.37 2.31 -23.20
C VAL A 177 18.66 1.89 -22.49
N GLY A 178 19.60 2.82 -22.29
CA GLY A 178 20.86 2.53 -21.59
C GLY A 178 20.63 2.11 -20.15
N GLN A 179 19.83 2.86 -19.41
CA GLN A 179 19.47 2.54 -18.03
C GLN A 179 18.62 1.25 -17.94
N TYR A 180 17.72 1.03 -18.91
CA TYR A 180 16.94 -0.21 -19.00
C TYR A 180 17.85 -1.45 -19.09
N LEU A 181 18.81 -1.45 -20.02
CA LEU A 181 19.74 -2.57 -20.20
C LEU A 181 20.65 -2.76 -18.97
N ALA A 182 21.18 -1.69 -18.41
CA ALA A 182 22.00 -1.76 -17.20
C ALA A 182 21.24 -2.38 -16.00
N CYS A 183 19.96 -2.03 -15.84
CA CYS A 183 19.10 -2.62 -14.80
C CYS A 183 18.85 -4.10 -15.07
N ALA A 184 18.59 -4.49 -16.33
CA ALA A 184 18.36 -5.89 -16.71
C ALA A 184 19.61 -6.75 -16.47
N GLU A 185 20.79 -6.30 -16.87
CA GLU A 185 22.06 -7.02 -16.64
C GLU A 185 22.33 -7.21 -15.14
N ARG A 186 22.17 -6.15 -14.33
CA ARG A 186 22.37 -6.23 -12.88
C ARG A 186 21.33 -7.13 -12.21
N GLY A 187 20.09 -7.08 -12.66
CA GLY A 187 19.01 -7.92 -12.14
C GLY A 187 19.27 -9.40 -12.42
N MET A 188 19.72 -9.75 -13.64
CA MET A 188 20.11 -11.12 -13.98
C MET A 188 21.27 -11.61 -13.12
N ALA A 189 22.30 -10.79 -12.91
CA ALA A 189 23.42 -11.16 -12.05
C ALA A 189 23.02 -11.46 -10.60
N LEU A 190 21.95 -10.83 -10.10
CA LEU A 190 21.38 -11.12 -8.78
C LEU A 190 20.49 -12.36 -8.78
N ALA A 191 19.85 -12.66 -9.92
CA ALA A 191 18.98 -13.82 -10.09
C ALA A 191 19.78 -15.11 -10.36
N ASP A 192 21.04 -15.02 -10.78
CA ASP A 192 21.93 -16.17 -11.03
C ASP A 192 22.12 -16.96 -9.72
N GLY A 193 21.34 -18.03 -9.57
CA GLY A 193 21.29 -18.86 -8.36
C GLY A 193 20.05 -18.66 -7.48
N ALA A 194 19.13 -17.76 -7.84
CA ALA A 194 17.81 -17.63 -7.28
C ALA A 194 16.76 -18.20 -8.25
N ASP A 195 15.58 -18.49 -7.72
CA ASP A 195 14.45 -19.17 -8.34
C ASP A 195 14.31 -19.02 -9.88
N ALA A 196 14.15 -20.15 -10.59
CA ALA A 196 14.02 -20.23 -12.06
C ALA A 196 12.88 -19.36 -12.65
N LEU A 197 11.86 -19.01 -11.86
CA LEU A 197 10.78 -18.12 -12.26
C LEU A 197 11.27 -16.67 -12.41
N LEU A 198 12.12 -16.21 -11.49
CA LEU A 198 12.72 -14.88 -11.54
C LEU A 198 13.67 -14.74 -12.75
N GLU A 199 14.46 -15.79 -13.04
CA GLU A 199 15.29 -15.86 -14.26
C GLU A 199 14.45 -15.79 -15.54
N PHE A 200 13.32 -16.47 -15.57
CA PHE A 200 12.40 -16.46 -16.71
C PHE A 200 11.79 -15.08 -16.93
N GLU A 201 11.30 -14.43 -15.87
CA GLU A 201 10.73 -13.07 -15.97
C GLU A 201 11.78 -12.04 -16.39
N MET A 202 13.02 -12.16 -15.90
CA MET A 202 14.12 -11.27 -16.27
C MET A 202 14.59 -11.48 -17.72
N ARG A 203 14.63 -12.73 -18.21
CA ARG A 203 14.93 -13.02 -19.62
C ARG A 203 13.83 -12.54 -20.56
N ALA A 204 12.56 -12.60 -20.16
CA ALA A 204 11.45 -12.10 -20.95
C ALA A 204 11.53 -10.57 -21.17
N VAL A 205 12.14 -9.83 -20.25
CA VAL A 205 12.38 -8.38 -20.37
C VAL A 205 13.45 -8.06 -21.43
N LEU A 206 14.41 -8.94 -21.68
CA LEU A 206 15.50 -8.71 -22.64
C LEU A 206 15.14 -9.08 -24.10
N VAL A 207 14.02 -9.78 -24.32
CA VAL A 207 13.61 -10.27 -25.65
C VAL A 207 12.62 -9.33 -26.34
N HIS A 208 12.17 -8.28 -25.67
CA HIS A 208 11.27 -7.26 -26.22
C HIS A 208 11.91 -5.88 -26.22
#